data_d2b341d4b0e61ef0f89e5bd97d76ab98
#
_entry.id   d2b341d4b0e61ef0f89e5bd97d76ab98
#
_cell.length_a   1.000
_cell.length_b   1.000
_cell.length_c   1.000
_cell.angle_alpha   90.00
_cell.angle_beta   90.00
_cell.angle_gamma   90.00
#
_symmetry.space_group_name_H-M   'P 1'
#
loop_
_entity.id
_entity.type
_entity.pdbx_description
1 polymer ?
#
loop_
_entity_poly.entity_id
_entity_poly.type
_entity_poly.pdbx_seq_one_letter_code
_entity_poly.pdbx_strand_id
1 'polypeptide(L)'
;DALYMGGARFGARRAAGNSIEEIARAVEYAHQYGVRVHSTLNTVLYDEELADAEQMARELIEVGVDALIVQDMAFRRMNLPAELHASTQVSNTTPEGARFLEECGFSRVILERALTLEDIRRIREATNVELECFVHGAICVGYSGRCFLSRSTSNRSGNRGECSQPCRLPYDLVDERGRTIMAGKHLLSVRDLDLSDDLEALIDAGISSFKIEGRLKDVRYIKNVVN
;
A
#
# COMPACT_ATOMS: atom_id res chain seq x y z
N ASP A 1 5.90 -17.04 -3.51
CA ASP A 1 5.77 -15.58 -3.52
C ASP A 1 4.33 -15.16 -3.83
N ALA A 2 4.07 -13.87 -3.99
CA ALA A 2 2.72 -13.37 -4.21
C ALA A 2 2.68 -12.21 -5.21
N LEU A 3 1.56 -12.10 -5.93
CA LEU A 3 1.19 -10.96 -6.75
C LEU A 3 0.12 -10.15 -6.02
N TYR A 4 0.17 -8.79 -6.04
CA TYR A 4 -0.94 -7.99 -5.58
C TYR A 4 -1.58 -7.19 -6.72
N MET A 5 -2.92 -7.13 -6.73
CA MET A 5 -3.74 -6.46 -7.73
C MET A 5 -4.77 -5.56 -7.07
N GLY A 6 -5.18 -4.49 -7.74
CA GLY A 6 -6.30 -3.65 -7.30
C GLY A 6 -7.59 -4.11 -7.94
N GLY A 7 -8.67 -4.18 -7.17
CA GLY A 7 -10.01 -4.30 -7.70
C GLY A 7 -10.46 -3.03 -8.44
N ALA A 8 -11.58 -3.09 -9.17
CA ALA A 8 -12.13 -1.96 -9.93
C ALA A 8 -12.53 -0.77 -9.05
N ARG A 9 -12.85 -1.02 -7.77
CA ARG A 9 -13.26 -0.02 -6.78
C ARG A 9 -12.47 -0.21 -5.48
N PHE A 10 -12.49 0.77 -4.60
CA PHE A 10 -11.92 0.75 -3.26
C PHE A 10 -10.39 0.54 -3.18
N GLY A 11 -9.68 0.66 -4.31
CA GLY A 11 -8.22 0.60 -4.36
C GLY A 11 -7.56 1.98 -4.23
N ALA A 12 -6.46 2.08 -3.48
CA ALA A 12 -5.67 3.32 -3.32
C ALA A 12 -5.00 3.81 -4.62
N ARG A 13 -5.17 3.11 -5.72
CA ARG A 13 -4.74 3.49 -7.07
C ARG A 13 -5.86 3.18 -8.06
N ARG A 14 -6.84 4.07 -8.14
CA ARG A 14 -8.02 3.90 -9.00
C ARG A 14 -7.68 3.62 -10.47
N ALA A 15 -6.62 4.25 -10.98
CA ALA A 15 -6.14 4.05 -12.35
C ALA A 15 -5.51 2.67 -12.63
N ALA A 16 -5.28 1.85 -11.60
CA ALA A 16 -4.73 0.49 -11.72
C ALA A 16 -5.74 -0.57 -11.23
N GLY A 17 -7.04 -0.29 -11.36
CA GLY A 17 -8.10 -1.24 -11.05
C GLY A 17 -8.28 -2.27 -12.15
N ASN A 18 -8.60 -3.50 -11.76
CA ASN A 18 -8.89 -4.62 -12.65
C ASN A 18 -10.32 -5.10 -12.41
N SER A 19 -10.96 -5.65 -13.45
CA SER A 19 -12.25 -6.30 -13.28
C SER A 19 -12.13 -7.62 -12.51
N ILE A 20 -13.25 -8.14 -12.00
CA ILE A 20 -13.27 -9.45 -11.32
C ILE A 20 -12.80 -10.56 -12.26
N GLU A 21 -13.18 -10.50 -13.55
CA GLU A 21 -12.77 -11.48 -14.55
C GLU A 21 -11.26 -11.42 -14.86
N GLU A 22 -10.67 -10.23 -14.84
CA GLU A 22 -9.22 -10.07 -14.99
C GLU A 22 -8.48 -10.63 -13.79
N ILE A 23 -8.98 -10.40 -12.58
CA ILE A 23 -8.42 -10.96 -11.35
C ILE A 23 -8.58 -12.48 -11.34
N ALA A 24 -9.74 -13.03 -11.72
CA ALA A 24 -9.98 -14.46 -11.83
C ALA A 24 -8.97 -15.16 -12.75
N ARG A 25 -8.72 -14.59 -13.94
CA ARG A 25 -7.69 -15.09 -14.86
C ARG A 25 -6.28 -15.03 -14.29
N ALA A 26 -5.98 -13.95 -13.54
CA ALA A 26 -4.68 -13.82 -12.89
C ALA A 26 -4.50 -14.85 -11.76
N VAL A 27 -5.56 -15.13 -10.98
CA VAL A 27 -5.57 -16.16 -9.94
C VAL A 27 -5.35 -17.54 -10.56
N GLU A 28 -6.15 -17.91 -11.56
CA GLU A 28 -6.01 -19.20 -12.27
C GLU A 28 -4.58 -19.40 -12.80
N TYR A 29 -4.01 -18.38 -13.41
CA TYR A 29 -2.66 -18.44 -13.95
C TYR A 29 -1.59 -18.51 -12.85
N ALA A 30 -1.67 -17.66 -11.83
CA ALA A 30 -0.69 -17.58 -10.75
C ALA A 30 -0.65 -18.88 -9.93
N HIS A 31 -1.81 -19.45 -9.61
CA HIS A 31 -1.91 -20.67 -8.83
C HIS A 31 -1.30 -21.89 -9.51
N GLN A 32 -1.22 -21.94 -10.87
CA GLN A 32 -0.50 -22.99 -11.59
C GLN A 32 0.99 -23.05 -11.25
N TYR A 33 1.54 -21.91 -10.78
CA TYR A 33 2.95 -21.76 -10.39
C TYR A 33 3.13 -21.67 -8.88
N GLY A 34 2.08 -21.91 -8.08
CA GLY A 34 2.13 -21.76 -6.62
C GLY A 34 2.28 -20.33 -6.13
N VAL A 35 1.95 -19.33 -6.96
CA VAL A 35 2.02 -17.90 -6.64
C VAL A 35 0.66 -17.44 -6.13
N ARG A 36 0.62 -16.86 -4.92
CA ARG A 36 -0.59 -16.31 -4.31
C ARG A 36 -1.00 -14.99 -4.95
N VAL A 37 -2.29 -14.68 -4.90
CA VAL A 37 -2.84 -13.40 -5.39
C VAL A 37 -3.53 -12.67 -4.24
N HIS A 38 -3.04 -11.47 -3.94
CA HIS A 38 -3.62 -10.60 -2.92
C HIS A 38 -4.35 -9.43 -3.58
N SER A 39 -5.60 -9.15 -3.21
CA SER A 39 -6.34 -8.02 -3.79
C SER A 39 -6.43 -6.85 -2.83
N THR A 40 -6.31 -5.62 -3.38
CA THR A 40 -6.34 -4.39 -2.57
C THR A 40 -7.73 -3.76 -2.56
N LEU A 41 -8.31 -3.63 -1.36
CA LEU A 41 -9.50 -2.84 -1.03
C LEU A 41 -9.10 -1.83 0.06
N ASN A 42 -8.14 -0.95 -0.27
CA ASN A 42 -7.37 -0.21 0.70
C ASN A 42 -7.59 1.32 0.64
N THR A 43 -8.84 1.70 0.58
CA THR A 43 -9.33 3.06 0.83
C THR A 43 -10.18 3.09 2.08
N VAL A 44 -10.33 4.26 2.72
CA VAL A 44 -11.40 4.48 3.70
C VAL A 44 -12.75 4.40 3.01
N LEU A 45 -13.76 3.89 3.70
CA LEU A 45 -15.13 3.73 3.20
C LEU A 45 -16.05 4.81 3.80
N TYR A 46 -17.05 5.21 3.05
CA TYR A 46 -18.21 5.90 3.59
C TYR A 46 -19.28 4.88 4.00
N ASP A 47 -20.18 5.25 4.90
CA ASP A 47 -21.19 4.33 5.43
C ASP A 47 -22.07 3.74 4.30
N GLU A 48 -22.39 4.53 3.29
CA GLU A 48 -23.16 4.10 2.12
C GLU A 48 -22.41 3.15 1.19
N GLU A 49 -21.10 3.03 1.34
CA GLU A 49 -20.24 2.14 0.51
C GLU A 49 -20.02 0.77 1.15
N LEU A 50 -20.38 0.59 2.43
CA LEU A 50 -20.06 -0.64 3.19
C LEU A 50 -20.62 -1.91 2.55
N ALA A 51 -21.87 -1.87 2.09
CA ALA A 51 -22.50 -3.02 1.44
C ALA A 51 -21.81 -3.38 0.11
N ASP A 52 -21.50 -2.38 -0.71
CA ASP A 52 -20.80 -2.57 -1.98
C ASP A 52 -19.37 -3.09 -1.77
N ALA A 53 -18.68 -2.60 -0.72
CA ALA A 53 -17.33 -3.04 -0.38
C ALA A 53 -17.32 -4.49 0.12
N GLU A 54 -18.31 -4.89 0.92
CA GLU A 54 -18.49 -6.27 1.36
C GLU A 54 -18.78 -7.19 0.17
N GLN A 55 -19.69 -6.79 -0.72
CA GLN A 55 -19.99 -7.58 -1.92
C GLN A 55 -18.74 -7.79 -2.78
N MET A 56 -17.99 -6.73 -3.07
CA MET A 56 -16.75 -6.84 -3.84
C MET A 56 -15.71 -7.72 -3.15
N ALA A 57 -15.59 -7.65 -1.82
CA ALA A 57 -14.68 -8.51 -1.07
C ALA A 57 -15.06 -9.98 -1.23
N ARG A 58 -16.36 -10.33 -1.16
CA ARG A 58 -16.86 -11.69 -1.36
C ARG A 58 -16.64 -12.18 -2.79
N GLU A 59 -16.90 -11.36 -3.80
CA GLU A 59 -16.63 -11.69 -5.21
C GLU A 59 -15.14 -11.98 -5.45
N LEU A 60 -14.23 -11.19 -4.85
CA LEU A 60 -12.78 -11.44 -4.92
C LEU A 60 -12.39 -12.76 -4.26
N ILE A 61 -12.99 -13.11 -3.14
CA ILE A 61 -12.76 -14.38 -2.44
C ILE A 61 -13.30 -15.55 -3.28
N GLU A 62 -14.48 -15.41 -3.88
CA GLU A 62 -15.08 -16.44 -4.72
C GLU A 62 -14.24 -16.77 -5.96
N VAL A 63 -13.55 -15.80 -6.55
CA VAL A 63 -12.62 -16.05 -7.67
C VAL A 63 -11.25 -16.56 -7.23
N GLY A 64 -11.04 -16.81 -5.94
CA GLY A 64 -9.87 -17.49 -5.39
C GLY A 64 -8.71 -16.57 -4.97
N VAL A 65 -8.99 -15.30 -4.68
CA VAL A 65 -7.96 -14.40 -4.08
C VAL A 65 -7.58 -14.92 -2.70
N ASP A 66 -6.27 -15.04 -2.44
CA ASP A 66 -5.73 -15.65 -1.22
C ASP A 66 -5.79 -14.71 0.01
N ALA A 67 -5.70 -13.40 -0.21
CA ALA A 67 -5.78 -12.41 0.87
C ALA A 67 -6.31 -11.05 0.37
N LEU A 68 -6.96 -10.32 1.27
CA LEU A 68 -7.39 -8.95 1.02
C LEU A 68 -6.50 -7.95 1.77
N ILE A 69 -5.93 -6.99 1.04
CA ILE A 69 -5.13 -5.90 1.61
C ILE A 69 -6.07 -4.71 1.83
N VAL A 70 -6.42 -4.43 3.08
CA VAL A 70 -7.46 -3.46 3.43
C VAL A 70 -6.92 -2.29 4.24
N GLN A 71 -7.63 -1.16 4.21
CA GLN A 71 -7.36 0.01 5.06
C GLN A 71 -8.45 0.16 6.12
N ASP A 72 -9.71 0.04 5.74
CA ASP A 72 -10.83 0.31 6.63
C ASP A 72 -11.07 -0.87 7.59
N MET A 73 -11.24 -0.56 8.87
CA MET A 73 -11.50 -1.55 9.92
C MET A 73 -12.86 -2.22 9.80
N ALA A 74 -13.79 -1.66 9.00
CA ALA A 74 -15.09 -2.26 8.74
C ALA A 74 -14.97 -3.68 8.16
N PHE A 75 -13.94 -3.96 7.35
CA PHE A 75 -13.69 -5.31 6.81
C PHE A 75 -13.54 -6.38 7.90
N ARG A 76 -13.06 -6.02 9.11
CA ARG A 76 -12.98 -6.96 10.23
C ARG A 76 -14.35 -7.35 10.80
N ARG A 77 -15.38 -6.58 10.51
CA ARG A 77 -16.76 -6.83 10.97
C ARG A 77 -17.61 -7.58 9.95
N MET A 78 -17.13 -7.73 8.71
CA MET A 78 -17.85 -8.38 7.60
C MET A 78 -17.77 -9.91 7.62
N ASN A 79 -17.04 -10.52 8.57
CA ASN A 79 -16.85 -11.97 8.71
C ASN A 79 -16.46 -12.64 7.38
N LEU A 80 -15.47 -12.10 6.71
CA LEU A 80 -14.99 -12.61 5.43
C LEU A 80 -14.15 -13.87 5.63
N PRO A 81 -14.36 -14.95 4.84
CA PRO A 81 -13.58 -16.19 4.92
C PRO A 81 -12.25 -16.06 4.15
N ALA A 82 -11.43 -15.06 4.49
CA ALA A 82 -10.15 -14.80 3.85
C ALA A 82 -9.17 -14.15 4.83
N GLU A 83 -7.88 -14.28 4.56
CA GLU A 83 -6.85 -13.53 5.27
C GLU A 83 -6.97 -12.02 5.01
N LEU A 84 -6.82 -11.22 6.06
CA LEU A 84 -6.79 -9.77 5.96
C LEU A 84 -5.40 -9.26 6.29
N HIS A 85 -4.82 -8.51 5.35
CA HIS A 85 -3.57 -7.80 5.52
C HIS A 85 -3.83 -6.31 5.74
N ALA A 86 -3.25 -5.73 6.80
CA ALA A 86 -3.33 -4.30 7.04
C ALA A 86 -2.47 -3.54 6.03
N SER A 87 -3.10 -2.76 5.16
CA SER A 87 -2.42 -1.96 4.14
C SER A 87 -1.49 -0.92 4.77
N THR A 88 -0.43 -0.53 4.07
CA THR A 88 0.35 0.67 4.42
C THR A 88 -0.53 1.93 4.52
N GLN A 89 -1.69 1.95 3.87
CA GLN A 89 -2.67 3.05 3.97
C GLN A 89 -3.28 3.20 5.37
N VAL A 90 -3.13 2.24 6.28
CA VAL A 90 -3.46 2.37 7.71
C VAL A 90 -2.44 3.29 8.43
N SER A 91 -1.28 3.55 7.82
CA SER A 91 -0.15 4.30 8.39
C SER A 91 0.53 3.54 9.53
N ASN A 92 1.01 2.35 9.24
CA ASN A 92 1.60 1.40 10.20
C ASN A 92 3.03 1.84 10.55
N THR A 93 3.16 2.64 11.60
CA THR A 93 4.41 3.30 12.00
C THR A 93 4.85 3.01 13.43
N THR A 94 4.00 2.39 14.26
CA THR A 94 4.29 2.23 15.70
C THR A 94 4.11 0.80 16.17
N PRO A 95 4.86 0.39 17.20
CA PRO A 95 4.70 -0.91 17.87
C PRO A 95 3.27 -1.17 18.36
N GLU A 96 2.65 -0.17 18.98
CA GLU A 96 1.29 -0.26 19.52
C GLU A 96 0.25 -0.46 18.41
N GLY A 97 0.43 0.25 17.28
CA GLY A 97 -0.42 0.10 16.11
C GLY A 97 -0.34 -1.30 15.50
N ALA A 98 0.86 -1.86 15.37
CA ALA A 98 1.05 -3.22 14.85
C ALA A 98 0.44 -4.28 15.79
N ARG A 99 0.64 -4.14 17.11
CA ARG A 99 0.01 -5.02 18.11
C ARG A 99 -1.52 -4.94 18.05
N PHE A 100 -2.09 -3.75 17.97
CA PHE A 100 -3.54 -3.56 17.85
C PHE A 100 -4.09 -4.27 16.61
N LEU A 101 -3.40 -4.18 15.46
CA LEU A 101 -3.82 -4.86 14.23
C LEU A 101 -3.74 -6.39 14.36
N GLU A 102 -2.70 -6.92 15.03
CA GLU A 102 -2.60 -8.34 15.38
C GLU A 102 -3.78 -8.80 16.25
N GLU A 103 -4.09 -8.05 17.33
CA GLU A 103 -5.23 -8.30 18.23
C GLU A 103 -6.57 -8.23 17.49
N CYS A 104 -6.68 -7.37 16.47
CA CYS A 104 -7.83 -7.32 15.57
C CYS A 104 -7.87 -8.52 14.59
N GLY A 105 -6.85 -9.39 14.56
CA GLY A 105 -6.80 -10.60 13.74
C GLY A 105 -6.36 -10.37 12.30
N PHE A 106 -5.56 -9.36 12.04
CA PHE A 106 -4.81 -9.27 10.78
C PHE A 106 -3.66 -10.28 10.79
N SER A 107 -3.46 -10.99 9.67
CA SER A 107 -2.37 -11.95 9.52
C SER A 107 -1.06 -11.31 9.07
N ARG A 108 -1.12 -10.11 8.46
CA ARG A 108 0.04 -9.36 7.99
C ARG A 108 -0.16 -7.85 8.15
N VAL A 109 0.92 -7.14 8.48
CA VAL A 109 0.96 -5.67 8.55
C VAL A 109 2.00 -5.15 7.55
N ILE A 110 1.54 -4.32 6.60
CA ILE A 110 2.40 -3.69 5.60
C ILE A 110 2.85 -2.34 6.16
N LEU A 111 4.13 -2.26 6.49
CA LEU A 111 4.72 -1.10 7.15
C LEU A 111 4.78 0.15 6.26
N GLU A 112 4.91 1.31 6.90
CA GLU A 112 5.16 2.58 6.21
C GLU A 112 6.58 2.59 5.61
N ARG A 113 6.75 3.28 4.47
CA ARG A 113 7.99 3.25 3.67
C ARG A 113 9.16 4.01 4.28
N ALA A 114 8.90 4.94 5.19
CA ALA A 114 9.90 5.84 5.75
C ALA A 114 10.43 5.38 7.12
N LEU A 115 10.15 4.14 7.54
CA LEU A 115 10.66 3.59 8.78
C LEU A 115 12.14 3.27 8.70
N THR A 116 12.85 3.52 9.77
CA THR A 116 14.23 3.08 9.95
C THR A 116 14.28 1.59 10.38
N LEU A 117 15.44 0.94 10.24
CA LEU A 117 15.66 -0.41 10.74
C LEU A 117 15.38 -0.52 12.25
N GLU A 118 15.70 0.53 13.00
CA GLU A 118 15.41 0.60 14.44
C GLU A 118 13.91 0.60 14.73
N ASP A 119 13.13 1.39 13.98
CA ASP A 119 11.67 1.40 14.10
C ASP A 119 11.07 0.02 13.79
N ILE A 120 11.57 -0.65 12.73
CA ILE A 120 11.14 -1.98 12.34
C ILE A 120 11.42 -3.00 13.46
N ARG A 121 12.62 -2.99 14.06
CA ARG A 121 12.96 -3.86 15.20
C ARG A 121 12.03 -3.65 16.39
N ARG A 122 11.77 -2.39 16.75
CA ARG A 122 10.82 -2.05 17.82
C ARG A 122 9.40 -2.55 17.54
N ILE A 123 8.96 -2.47 16.29
CA ILE A 123 7.66 -3.02 15.88
C ILE A 123 7.70 -4.55 15.99
N ARG A 124 8.76 -5.21 15.50
CA ARG A 124 8.92 -6.67 15.59
C ARG A 124 8.88 -7.19 17.03
N GLU A 125 9.51 -6.48 17.96
CA GLU A 125 9.51 -6.84 19.40
C GLU A 125 8.12 -6.76 20.02
N ALA A 126 7.23 -5.96 19.48
CA ALA A 126 5.89 -5.71 20.03
C ALA A 126 4.79 -6.63 19.48
N THR A 127 5.03 -7.37 18.39
CA THR A 127 4.01 -8.16 17.68
C THR A 127 4.62 -9.42 17.07
N ASN A 128 3.81 -10.46 16.85
CA ASN A 128 4.20 -11.68 16.13
C ASN A 128 3.59 -11.74 14.72
N VAL A 129 2.78 -10.75 14.34
CA VAL A 129 2.16 -10.68 13.01
C VAL A 129 3.23 -10.64 11.90
N GLU A 130 2.94 -11.18 10.73
CA GLU A 130 3.83 -11.03 9.57
C GLU A 130 4.06 -9.55 9.24
N LEU A 131 5.33 -9.15 9.09
CA LEU A 131 5.70 -7.79 8.70
C LEU A 131 6.14 -7.77 7.23
N GLU A 132 5.52 -6.88 6.46
CA GLU A 132 5.86 -6.63 5.06
C GLU A 132 6.35 -5.19 4.90
N CYS A 133 7.43 -4.97 4.14
CA CYS A 133 7.89 -3.62 3.79
C CYS A 133 8.08 -3.46 2.28
N PHE A 134 7.98 -2.23 1.80
CA PHE A 134 8.39 -1.91 0.44
C PHE A 134 9.91 -1.84 0.36
N VAL A 135 10.46 -2.48 -0.68
CA VAL A 135 11.91 -2.50 -0.94
C VAL A 135 12.30 -1.80 -2.23
N HIS A 136 11.36 -1.65 -3.17
CA HIS A 136 11.67 -0.99 -4.44
C HIS A 136 10.47 -0.22 -5.00
N GLY A 137 10.74 0.93 -5.64
CA GLY A 137 9.79 1.71 -6.41
C GLY A 137 9.40 3.05 -5.80
N ALA A 138 8.29 3.61 -6.25
CA ALA A 138 7.88 4.95 -5.88
C ALA A 138 7.58 5.09 -4.38
N ILE A 139 8.12 6.15 -3.76
CA ILE A 139 7.90 6.50 -2.36
C ILE A 139 7.04 7.76 -2.24
N CYS A 140 6.17 7.83 -1.24
CA CYS A 140 5.43 9.02 -0.88
C CYS A 140 6.28 9.97 -0.02
N VAL A 141 6.11 11.30 -0.21
CA VAL A 141 6.69 12.33 0.67
C VAL A 141 5.92 12.44 1.99
N GLY A 142 4.66 12.02 2.02
CA GLY A 142 3.81 12.02 3.22
C GLY A 142 3.49 10.61 3.68
N TYR A 143 2.99 10.50 4.90
CA TYR A 143 2.50 9.23 5.45
C TYR A 143 1.33 8.69 4.63
N SER A 144 1.39 7.40 4.30
CA SER A 144 0.34 6.72 3.54
C SER A 144 -0.99 6.75 4.29
N GLY A 145 -2.09 7.01 3.58
CA GLY A 145 -3.41 7.14 4.16
C GLY A 145 -3.67 8.42 4.98
N ARG A 146 -2.67 9.30 5.13
CA ARG A 146 -2.78 10.55 5.91
C ARG A 146 -2.40 11.81 5.11
N CYS A 147 -2.27 11.69 3.79
CA CYS A 147 -1.92 12.82 2.95
C CYS A 147 -3.17 13.55 2.43
N PHE A 148 -3.27 14.84 2.71
CA PHE A 148 -4.37 15.71 2.26
C PHE A 148 -3.96 16.72 1.18
N LEU A 149 -2.74 16.61 0.63
CA LEU A 149 -2.22 17.57 -0.34
C LEU A 149 -3.07 17.64 -1.62
N SER A 150 -3.52 16.49 -2.15
CA SER A 150 -4.43 16.45 -3.30
C SER A 150 -5.80 17.06 -2.98
N ARG A 151 -6.27 16.92 -1.74
CA ARG A 151 -7.54 17.53 -1.31
C ARG A 151 -7.46 19.04 -1.32
N SER A 152 -6.38 19.61 -0.81
CA SER A 152 -6.17 21.06 -0.74
C SER A 152 -5.93 21.71 -2.11
N THR A 153 -5.31 20.99 -3.05
CA THR A 153 -4.91 21.55 -4.35
C THR A 153 -5.91 21.30 -5.48
N SER A 154 -6.63 20.20 -5.46
CA SER A 154 -7.48 19.75 -6.59
C SER A 154 -8.82 19.14 -6.16
N ASN A 155 -9.19 19.23 -4.89
CA ASN A 155 -10.39 18.64 -4.30
C ASN A 155 -10.51 17.11 -4.48
N ARG A 156 -9.39 16.40 -4.82
CA ARG A 156 -9.30 14.96 -4.98
C ARG A 156 -8.73 14.32 -3.71
N SER A 157 -9.14 13.10 -3.38
CA SER A 157 -8.65 12.43 -2.19
C SER A 157 -7.59 11.36 -2.52
N GLY A 158 -6.34 11.61 -2.13
CA GLY A 158 -5.26 10.61 -2.22
C GLY A 158 -5.53 9.37 -1.38
N ASN A 159 -6.26 9.52 -0.27
CA ASN A 159 -6.62 8.43 0.64
C ASN A 159 -7.79 7.57 0.10
N ARG A 160 -8.39 7.99 -1.02
CA ARG A 160 -9.47 7.29 -1.72
C ARG A 160 -9.10 6.94 -3.17
N GLY A 161 -7.82 6.80 -3.45
CA GLY A 161 -7.31 6.33 -4.75
C GLY A 161 -7.19 7.41 -5.82
N GLU A 162 -7.48 8.68 -5.52
CA GLU A 162 -7.52 9.79 -6.49
C GLU A 162 -6.38 10.80 -6.29
N CYS A 163 -5.21 10.33 -5.85
CA CYS A 163 -4.05 11.19 -5.70
C CYS A 163 -3.70 11.89 -7.03
N SER A 164 -3.71 13.24 -7.03
CA SER A 164 -3.31 14.05 -8.19
C SER A 164 -1.81 14.31 -8.27
N GLN A 165 -1.03 13.74 -7.35
CA GLN A 165 0.43 13.81 -7.27
C GLN A 165 0.99 15.27 -7.24
N PRO A 166 0.43 16.21 -6.50
CA PRO A 166 0.94 17.59 -6.50
C PRO A 166 2.37 17.67 -5.97
N CYS A 167 2.80 16.74 -5.10
CA CYS A 167 4.18 16.63 -4.64
C CYS A 167 5.20 16.33 -5.77
N ARG A 168 4.75 15.97 -6.98
CA ARG A 168 5.61 15.72 -8.15
C ARG A 168 5.68 16.90 -9.11
N LEU A 169 4.96 17.99 -8.82
CA LEU A 169 4.99 19.21 -9.62
C LEU A 169 6.18 20.11 -9.23
N PRO A 170 6.63 21.00 -10.14
CA PRO A 170 7.59 22.02 -9.80
C PRO A 170 6.97 23.10 -8.92
N TYR A 171 7.76 23.61 -7.97
CA TYR A 171 7.41 24.69 -7.05
C TYR A 171 8.51 25.73 -6.96
N ASP A 172 8.14 26.95 -6.59
CA ASP A 172 9.07 27.99 -6.18
C ASP A 172 9.22 27.98 -4.66
N LEU A 173 10.45 28.01 -4.19
CA LEU A 173 10.75 28.28 -2.79
C LEU A 173 10.92 29.78 -2.60
N VAL A 174 10.12 30.35 -1.72
CA VAL A 174 10.18 31.77 -1.39
C VAL A 174 10.48 31.98 0.09
N ASP A 175 11.17 33.07 0.42
CA ASP A 175 11.40 33.45 1.80
C ASP A 175 10.17 34.17 2.41
N GLU A 176 10.25 34.53 3.69
CA GLU A 176 9.23 35.28 4.42
C GLU A 176 8.85 36.65 3.81
N ARG A 177 9.73 37.19 2.97
CA ARG A 177 9.56 38.49 2.28
C ARG A 177 9.08 38.32 0.84
N GLY A 178 8.73 37.07 0.43
CA GLY A 178 8.28 36.76 -0.92
C GLY A 178 9.38 36.73 -1.98
N ARG A 179 10.68 36.76 -1.62
CA ARG A 179 11.78 36.66 -2.58
C ARG A 179 12.00 35.19 -2.94
N THR A 180 12.06 34.89 -4.23
CA THR A 180 12.33 33.56 -4.74
C THR A 180 13.76 33.13 -4.43
N ILE A 181 13.92 32.07 -3.66
CA ILE A 181 15.19 31.39 -3.35
C ILE A 181 15.52 30.38 -4.45
N MET A 182 14.51 29.59 -4.87
CA MET A 182 14.59 28.59 -5.95
C MET A 182 13.31 28.65 -6.79
N ALA A 183 13.42 28.63 -8.11
CA ALA A 183 12.29 28.65 -9.01
C ALA A 183 12.12 27.33 -9.78
N GLY A 184 10.90 26.85 -9.95
CA GLY A 184 10.51 25.74 -10.83
C GLY A 184 11.18 24.41 -10.49
N LYS A 185 11.40 24.09 -9.20
CA LYS A 185 12.05 22.85 -8.76
C LYS A 185 11.05 21.84 -8.18
N HIS A 186 11.33 20.55 -8.36
CA HIS A 186 10.54 19.46 -7.79
C HIS A 186 10.88 19.24 -6.31
N LEU A 187 10.64 20.26 -5.49
CA LEU A 187 11.11 20.36 -4.09
C LEU A 187 10.54 19.27 -3.17
N LEU A 188 9.34 18.74 -3.48
CA LEU A 188 8.65 17.70 -2.71
C LEU A 188 8.77 16.32 -3.35
N SER A 189 9.43 16.19 -4.50
CA SER A 189 9.57 14.93 -5.20
C SER A 189 10.79 14.18 -4.67
N VAL A 190 10.53 13.18 -3.83
CA VAL A 190 11.57 12.26 -3.34
C VAL A 190 12.03 11.29 -4.43
N ARG A 191 13.24 10.75 -4.29
CA ARG A 191 13.74 9.67 -5.16
C ARG A 191 12.93 8.40 -4.92
N ASP A 192 12.89 7.50 -5.91
CA ASP A 192 12.33 6.17 -5.73
C ASP A 192 13.15 5.39 -4.68
N LEU A 193 12.46 4.51 -3.97
CA LEU A 193 13.05 3.63 -2.98
C LEU A 193 13.85 2.53 -3.70
N ASP A 194 15.02 2.23 -3.21
CA ASP A 194 15.82 1.07 -3.56
C ASP A 194 16.54 0.60 -2.29
N LEU A 195 16.13 -0.57 -1.79
CA LEU A 195 16.68 -1.25 -0.61
C LEU A 195 17.21 -2.63 -1.00
N SER A 196 17.60 -2.83 -2.26
CA SER A 196 18.13 -4.12 -2.74
C SER A 196 19.40 -4.55 -1.99
N ASP A 197 20.23 -3.60 -1.56
CA ASP A 197 21.44 -3.86 -0.79
C ASP A 197 21.16 -4.05 0.72
N ASP A 198 19.95 -3.74 1.20
CA ASP A 198 19.60 -3.78 2.62
C ASP A 198 18.73 -5.00 3.01
N LEU A 199 18.51 -5.97 2.10
CA LEU A 199 17.58 -7.08 2.33
C LEU A 199 17.93 -7.93 3.54
N GLU A 200 19.23 -8.25 3.75
CA GLU A 200 19.69 -9.00 4.93
C GLU A 200 19.38 -8.25 6.22
N ALA A 201 19.66 -6.94 6.25
CA ALA A 201 19.38 -6.11 7.43
C ALA A 201 17.87 -6.00 7.73
N LEU A 202 17.03 -6.02 6.70
CA LEU A 202 15.56 -6.06 6.84
C LEU A 202 15.07 -7.41 7.38
N ILE A 203 15.65 -8.53 6.92
CA ILE A 203 15.37 -9.88 7.45
C ILE A 203 15.76 -9.94 8.93
N ASP A 204 16.94 -9.47 9.29
CA ASP A 204 17.45 -9.43 10.66
C ASP A 204 16.60 -8.51 11.56
N ALA A 205 15.98 -7.47 10.98
CA ALA A 205 15.01 -6.61 11.67
C ALA A 205 13.62 -7.25 11.82
N GLY A 206 13.38 -8.42 11.21
CA GLY A 206 12.14 -9.21 11.34
C GLY A 206 11.14 -9.03 10.22
N ILE A 207 11.54 -8.50 9.07
CA ILE A 207 10.70 -8.48 7.86
C ILE A 207 10.67 -9.87 7.24
N SER A 208 9.48 -10.36 6.93
CA SER A 208 9.23 -11.68 6.29
C SER A 208 8.68 -11.56 4.87
N SER A 209 8.27 -10.37 4.44
CA SER A 209 7.72 -10.13 3.11
C SER A 209 8.23 -8.82 2.50
N PHE A 210 8.72 -8.90 1.27
CA PHE A 210 9.28 -7.77 0.52
C PHE A 210 8.35 -7.36 -0.61
N LYS A 211 7.99 -6.09 -0.65
CA LYS A 211 7.04 -5.55 -1.62
C LYS A 211 7.69 -4.64 -2.64
N ILE A 212 7.45 -4.91 -3.91
CA ILE A 212 7.87 -4.08 -5.03
C ILE A 212 6.68 -3.25 -5.52
N GLU A 213 6.81 -1.91 -5.57
CA GLU A 213 5.77 -1.03 -6.11
C GLU A 213 5.84 -1.04 -7.65
N GLY A 214 5.02 -1.88 -8.29
CA GLY A 214 5.08 -2.13 -9.72
C GLY A 214 3.84 -1.79 -10.53
N ARG A 215 2.69 -1.47 -9.88
CA ARG A 215 1.38 -1.35 -10.55
C ARG A 215 1.30 -0.33 -11.70
N LEU A 216 2.11 0.72 -11.67
CA LEU A 216 2.19 1.74 -12.72
C LEU A 216 3.53 1.73 -13.45
N LYS A 217 4.30 0.66 -13.31
CA LYS A 217 5.57 0.44 -13.99
C LYS A 217 5.37 -0.51 -15.17
N ASP A 218 6.28 -0.49 -16.14
CA ASP A 218 6.25 -1.42 -17.27
C ASP A 218 6.76 -2.82 -16.91
N VAL A 219 6.51 -3.79 -17.79
CA VAL A 219 6.89 -5.20 -17.59
C VAL A 219 8.41 -5.37 -17.46
N ARG A 220 9.22 -4.52 -18.14
CA ARG A 220 10.69 -4.62 -18.10
C ARG A 220 11.20 -4.24 -16.71
N TYR A 221 10.62 -3.19 -16.13
CA TYR A 221 10.93 -2.80 -14.76
C TYR A 221 10.67 -3.96 -13.78
N ILE A 222 9.47 -4.56 -13.83
CA ILE A 222 9.11 -5.67 -12.94
C ILE A 222 10.08 -6.84 -13.11
N LYS A 223 10.38 -7.25 -14.35
CA LYS A 223 11.31 -8.34 -14.60
C LYS A 223 12.72 -8.07 -14.07
N ASN A 224 13.20 -6.84 -14.18
CA ASN A 224 14.54 -6.48 -13.72
C ASN A 224 14.66 -6.41 -12.19
N VAL A 225 13.58 -6.04 -11.50
CA VAL A 225 13.60 -5.89 -10.02
C VAL A 225 13.34 -7.23 -9.32
N VAL A 226 12.61 -8.16 -9.94
CA VAL A 226 12.30 -9.48 -9.36
C VAL A 226 13.46 -10.48 -9.58
N ASN A 227 14.26 -10.32 -10.63
CA ASN A 227 15.42 -11.19 -10.92
C ASN A 227 16.70 -10.71 -10.25
#